data_8e020626c24380acfacaf0e06fba98c5
#
_entry.id   8e020626c24380acfacaf0e06fba98c5
#
_cell.length_a   1.000
_cell.length_b   1.000
_cell.length_c   1.000
_cell.angle_alpha   90.00
_cell.angle_beta   90.00
_cell.angle_gamma   90.00
#
_symmetry.space_group_name_H-M   'P 1'
#
loop_
_entity.id
_entity.type
_entity.pdbx_description
1 polymer ?
#
loop_
_entity_poly.entity_id
_entity_poly.type
_entity_poly.pdbx_seq_one_letter_code
_entity_poly.pdbx_strand_id
1 'polypeptide(L)'
;MEISLAGKVALVTGASRGIGKAIATQFAAAGAKVMMTSRKEDALREARAEMQGDVEIFAANAGDVEAGKACVAATIERFGALDILVNNAATNPYMGPTLEVDESRYDKTFQVNLRGPLFWCKAAWESHLKSHPGVIINIASVGGLRAEGFLGVYNLTKAALIHMTRQLAGELGPTRVVGIAPGLVKTDFASVLVENFGERLAGQLPTKRLGEPEDIANLALFLASDKASWITGETYVIDGGAGVRSGAI
;
A
#
# COMPACT_ATOMS: atom_id res chain seq x y z
N MET A 1 20.80 11.84 -2.04
CA MET A 1 20.73 10.80 -3.11
C MET A 1 19.49 11.09 -3.91
N GLU A 2 19.63 11.43 -5.16
CA GLU A 2 18.50 11.65 -6.05
C GLU A 2 17.96 10.29 -6.52
N ILE A 3 16.65 10.06 -6.38
CA ILE A 3 15.96 8.86 -6.82
C ILE A 3 15.07 9.25 -8.00
N SER A 4 15.25 8.61 -9.14
CA SER A 4 14.45 8.81 -10.34
C SER A 4 13.66 7.55 -10.69
N LEU A 5 12.44 7.75 -11.11
CA LEU A 5 11.56 6.73 -11.72
C LEU A 5 11.25 7.10 -13.18
N ALA A 6 12.09 7.93 -13.82
CA ALA A 6 11.89 8.32 -15.22
C ALA A 6 11.82 7.08 -16.12
N GLY A 7 10.82 7.06 -17.00
CA GLY A 7 10.54 5.93 -17.89
C GLY A 7 9.79 4.74 -17.25
N LYS A 8 9.54 4.74 -15.95
CA LYS A 8 8.76 3.70 -15.26
C LYS A 8 7.26 4.02 -15.28
N VAL A 9 6.45 2.98 -15.29
CA VAL A 9 4.99 3.04 -15.16
C VAL A 9 4.57 2.40 -13.87
N ALA A 10 3.83 3.15 -13.04
CA ALA A 10 3.33 2.71 -11.75
C ALA A 10 1.80 2.66 -11.71
N LEU A 11 1.26 1.62 -11.07
CA LEU A 11 -0.16 1.49 -10.74
C LEU A 11 -0.30 1.48 -9.22
N VAL A 12 -1.05 2.44 -8.66
CA VAL A 12 -1.23 2.59 -7.20
C VAL A 12 -2.69 2.43 -6.82
N THR A 13 -3.00 1.41 -6.00
CA THR A 13 -4.36 1.16 -5.53
C THR A 13 -4.68 1.97 -4.28
N GLY A 14 -5.96 2.42 -4.13
CA GLY A 14 -6.36 3.26 -3.00
C GLY A 14 -5.71 4.65 -3.03
N ALA A 15 -5.47 5.21 -4.23
CA ALA A 15 -4.65 6.40 -4.44
C ALA A 15 -5.40 7.74 -4.36
N SER A 16 -6.70 7.75 -4.03
CA SER A 16 -7.46 9.01 -3.92
C SER A 16 -7.16 9.83 -2.67
N ARG A 17 -6.48 9.26 -1.66
CA ARG A 17 -6.15 9.95 -0.38
C ARG A 17 -5.05 9.22 0.40
N GLY A 18 -4.58 9.86 1.48
CA GLY A 18 -3.65 9.27 2.44
C GLY A 18 -2.37 8.71 1.82
N ILE A 19 -1.92 7.56 2.28
CA ILE A 19 -0.66 6.93 1.87
C ILE A 19 -0.62 6.70 0.36
N GLY A 20 -1.71 6.19 -0.24
CA GLY A 20 -1.74 5.91 -1.68
C GLY A 20 -1.62 7.17 -2.54
N LYS A 21 -2.26 8.30 -2.13
CA LYS A 21 -2.11 9.60 -2.79
C LYS A 21 -0.67 10.10 -2.68
N ALA A 22 -0.08 10.04 -1.49
CA ALA A 22 1.30 10.48 -1.26
C ALA A 22 2.31 9.64 -2.10
N ILE A 23 2.13 8.31 -2.19
CA ILE A 23 2.96 7.45 -3.05
C ILE A 23 2.82 7.85 -4.52
N ALA A 24 1.59 8.01 -5.02
CA ALA A 24 1.33 8.40 -6.40
C ALA A 24 1.96 9.76 -6.73
N THR A 25 1.82 10.75 -5.83
CA THR A 25 2.42 12.08 -5.96
C THR A 25 3.94 12.01 -6.03
N GLN A 26 4.57 11.27 -5.13
CA GLN A 26 6.03 11.13 -5.11
C GLN A 26 6.57 10.40 -6.35
N PHE A 27 5.86 9.36 -6.80
CA PHE A 27 6.27 8.63 -7.99
C PHE A 27 6.18 9.49 -9.24
N ALA A 28 5.10 10.27 -9.38
CA ALA A 28 4.95 11.23 -10.47
C ALA A 28 6.03 12.32 -10.42
N ALA A 29 6.32 12.89 -9.25
CA ALA A 29 7.39 13.86 -9.06
C ALA A 29 8.79 13.30 -9.37
N ALA A 30 9.00 11.98 -9.15
CA ALA A 30 10.22 11.27 -9.54
C ALA A 30 10.29 10.90 -11.04
N GLY A 31 9.30 11.28 -11.84
CA GLY A 31 9.26 11.09 -13.29
C GLY A 31 8.57 9.81 -13.78
N ALA A 32 7.89 9.06 -12.89
CA ALA A 32 7.07 7.93 -13.32
C ALA A 32 5.78 8.40 -13.99
N LYS A 33 5.27 7.60 -14.94
CA LYS A 33 3.89 7.65 -15.36
C LYS A 33 3.04 6.87 -14.35
N VAL A 34 1.93 7.45 -13.87
CA VAL A 34 1.18 6.87 -12.76
C VAL A 34 -0.28 6.66 -13.12
N MET A 35 -0.76 5.43 -12.97
CA MET A 35 -2.19 5.13 -12.91
C MET A 35 -2.65 5.10 -11.45
N MET A 36 -3.56 5.98 -11.10
CA MET A 36 -4.20 6.02 -9.79
C MET A 36 -5.53 5.27 -9.83
N THR A 37 -5.78 4.38 -8.87
CA THR A 37 -7.09 3.74 -8.77
C THR A 37 -7.69 3.80 -7.37
N SER A 38 -9.00 4.03 -7.32
CA SER A 38 -9.86 3.88 -6.14
C SER A 38 -11.32 3.70 -6.59
N ARG A 39 -12.23 3.49 -5.64
CA ARG A 39 -13.65 3.21 -5.94
C ARG A 39 -14.43 4.41 -6.48
N LYS A 40 -14.08 5.63 -6.07
CA LYS A 40 -14.79 6.87 -6.39
C LYS A 40 -13.99 7.68 -7.38
N GLU A 41 -14.54 7.84 -8.59
CA GLU A 41 -13.88 8.58 -9.66
C GLU A 41 -13.69 10.06 -9.32
N ASP A 42 -14.69 10.71 -8.73
CA ASP A 42 -14.61 12.13 -8.36
C ASP A 42 -13.45 12.39 -7.39
N ALA A 43 -13.30 11.54 -6.36
CA ALA A 43 -12.17 11.65 -5.43
C ALA A 43 -10.80 11.40 -6.09
N LEU A 44 -10.75 10.57 -7.14
CA LEU A 44 -9.53 10.42 -7.96
C LEU A 44 -9.25 11.67 -8.78
N ARG A 45 -10.27 12.27 -9.40
CA ARG A 45 -10.15 13.51 -10.18
C ARG A 45 -9.65 14.67 -9.31
N GLU A 46 -10.22 14.83 -8.11
CA GLU A 46 -9.77 15.83 -7.14
C GLU A 46 -8.30 15.61 -6.75
N ALA A 47 -7.94 14.37 -6.36
CA ALA A 47 -6.56 14.05 -6.01
C ALA A 47 -5.59 14.28 -7.19
N ARG A 48 -5.98 13.90 -8.41
CA ARG A 48 -5.19 14.09 -9.64
C ARG A 48 -4.94 15.56 -9.94
N ALA A 49 -5.92 16.42 -9.72
CA ALA A 49 -5.82 17.86 -10.00
C ALA A 49 -4.71 18.56 -9.19
N GLU A 50 -4.32 18.00 -8.06
CA GLU A 50 -3.23 18.51 -7.20
C GLU A 50 -1.85 18.01 -7.62
N MET A 51 -1.75 17.11 -8.60
CA MET A 51 -0.50 16.46 -8.98
C MET A 51 0.06 17.02 -10.28
N GLN A 52 1.38 17.04 -10.38
CA GLN A 52 2.10 17.28 -11.61
C GLN A 52 2.55 15.95 -12.24
N GLY A 53 2.89 16.00 -13.52
CA GLY A 53 3.39 14.82 -14.24
C GLY A 53 2.32 14.06 -15.02
N ASP A 54 2.71 12.92 -15.60
CA ASP A 54 1.86 12.05 -16.42
C ASP A 54 1.08 11.09 -15.51
N VAL A 55 -0.08 11.54 -15.03
CA VAL A 55 -0.94 10.81 -14.10
C VAL A 55 -2.30 10.62 -14.69
N GLU A 56 -2.78 9.39 -14.70
CA GLU A 56 -4.12 9.01 -15.14
C GLU A 56 -4.91 8.36 -14.00
N ILE A 57 -6.20 8.27 -14.17
CA ILE A 57 -7.11 7.70 -13.18
C ILE A 57 -7.95 6.57 -13.77
N PHE A 58 -8.24 5.56 -12.97
CA PHE A 58 -9.16 4.48 -13.32
C PHE A 58 -9.98 4.08 -12.09
N ALA A 59 -11.29 4.24 -12.12
CA ALA A 59 -12.15 3.88 -11.00
C ALA A 59 -12.31 2.35 -10.91
N ALA A 60 -11.80 1.75 -9.84
CA ALA A 60 -11.93 0.31 -9.58
C ALA A 60 -12.06 0.01 -8.08
N ASN A 61 -12.87 -1.01 -7.76
CA ASN A 61 -12.92 -1.57 -6.42
C ASN A 61 -11.78 -2.59 -6.26
N ALA A 62 -10.86 -2.34 -5.34
CA ALA A 62 -9.69 -3.20 -5.12
C ALA A 62 -10.04 -4.65 -4.71
N GLY A 63 -11.24 -4.91 -4.19
CA GLY A 63 -11.72 -6.25 -3.89
C GLY A 63 -12.40 -6.96 -5.07
N ASP A 64 -12.57 -6.29 -6.21
CA ASP A 64 -13.16 -6.85 -7.43
C ASP A 64 -12.04 -7.28 -8.39
N VAL A 65 -12.03 -8.56 -8.72
CA VAL A 65 -10.97 -9.18 -9.54
C VAL A 65 -11.04 -8.70 -10.99
N GLU A 66 -12.25 -8.60 -11.56
CA GLU A 66 -12.41 -8.20 -12.96
C GLU A 66 -12.12 -6.70 -13.14
N ALA A 67 -12.53 -5.86 -12.17
CA ALA A 67 -12.14 -4.46 -12.15
C ALA A 67 -10.61 -4.28 -12.03
N GLY A 68 -9.94 -5.15 -11.27
CA GLY A 68 -8.48 -5.17 -11.17
C GLY A 68 -7.80 -5.51 -12.49
N LYS A 69 -8.26 -6.56 -13.19
CA LYS A 69 -7.76 -6.93 -14.52
C LYS A 69 -7.95 -5.81 -15.54
N ALA A 70 -9.14 -5.20 -15.54
CA ALA A 70 -9.45 -4.09 -16.45
C ALA A 70 -8.52 -2.88 -16.19
N CYS A 71 -8.26 -2.54 -14.94
CA CYS A 71 -7.37 -1.45 -14.57
C CYS A 71 -5.91 -1.72 -14.99
N VAL A 72 -5.41 -2.93 -14.80
CA VAL A 72 -4.08 -3.35 -15.27
C VAL A 72 -3.98 -3.24 -16.79
N ALA A 73 -4.98 -3.75 -17.51
CA ALA A 73 -5.03 -3.66 -18.98
C ALA A 73 -5.04 -2.20 -19.45
N ALA A 74 -5.89 -1.35 -18.85
CA ALA A 74 -5.95 0.08 -19.17
C ALA A 74 -4.63 0.82 -18.86
N THR A 75 -3.91 0.41 -17.82
CA THR A 75 -2.59 0.96 -17.51
C THR A 75 -1.59 0.66 -18.61
N ILE A 76 -1.54 -0.60 -19.06
CA ILE A 76 -0.63 -1.03 -20.13
C ILE A 76 -1.02 -0.40 -21.46
N GLU A 77 -2.31 -0.34 -21.78
CA GLU A 77 -2.82 0.32 -23.00
C GLU A 77 -2.43 1.81 -23.04
N ARG A 78 -2.60 2.52 -21.91
CA ARG A 78 -2.34 3.97 -21.81
C ARG A 78 -0.86 4.33 -21.84
N PHE A 79 -0.01 3.54 -21.17
CA PHE A 79 1.39 3.88 -20.95
C PHE A 79 2.41 2.96 -21.62
N GLY A 80 1.97 1.83 -22.18
CA GLY A 80 2.80 0.84 -22.86
C GLY A 80 3.51 -0.15 -21.95
N ALA A 81 3.41 -0.02 -20.61
CA ALA A 81 4.10 -0.86 -19.62
C ALA A 81 3.37 -0.88 -18.28
N LEU A 82 3.87 -1.75 -17.37
CA LEU A 82 3.57 -1.74 -15.94
C LEU A 82 4.81 -2.24 -15.19
N ASP A 83 5.62 -1.34 -14.67
CA ASP A 83 6.87 -1.67 -13.96
C ASP A 83 6.68 -1.81 -12.45
N ILE A 84 5.73 -1.06 -11.88
CA ILE A 84 5.54 -0.93 -10.44
C ILE A 84 4.06 -1.10 -10.11
N LEU A 85 3.73 -2.12 -9.28
CA LEU A 85 2.40 -2.28 -8.69
C LEU A 85 2.46 -1.96 -7.20
N VAL A 86 1.61 -1.03 -6.72
CA VAL A 86 1.46 -0.74 -5.29
C VAL A 86 0.09 -1.18 -4.81
N ASN A 87 0.04 -2.27 -4.04
CA ASN A 87 -1.14 -2.74 -3.32
C ASN A 87 -1.28 -1.96 -2.00
N ASN A 88 -1.94 -0.80 -2.05
CA ASN A 88 -2.16 0.05 -0.89
C ASN A 88 -3.63 0.06 -0.44
N ALA A 89 -4.59 -0.19 -1.31
CA ALA A 89 -6.00 -0.19 -0.93
C ALA A 89 -6.28 -1.17 0.23
N ALA A 90 -6.98 -0.67 1.25
CA ALA A 90 -7.39 -1.46 2.41
C ALA A 90 -8.72 -0.97 2.98
N THR A 91 -9.35 -1.82 3.79
CA THR A 91 -10.55 -1.52 4.55
C THR A 91 -10.50 -2.15 5.94
N ASN A 92 -11.14 -1.51 6.90
CA ASN A 92 -11.40 -2.08 8.22
C ASN A 92 -12.80 -1.66 8.67
N PRO A 93 -13.86 -2.39 8.27
CA PRO A 93 -15.24 -2.04 8.58
C PRO A 93 -15.66 -2.39 10.00
N TYR A 94 -14.76 -3.01 10.79
CA TYR A 94 -15.05 -3.45 12.16
C TYR A 94 -13.90 -3.13 13.11
N MET A 95 -14.22 -2.44 14.21
CA MET A 95 -13.34 -2.23 15.35
C MET A 95 -14.01 -2.80 16.61
N GLY A 96 -13.45 -3.86 17.19
CA GLY A 96 -14.00 -4.53 18.36
C GLY A 96 -13.33 -5.87 18.66
N PRO A 97 -13.83 -6.62 19.65
CA PRO A 97 -13.33 -7.95 19.97
C PRO A 97 -13.40 -8.87 18.74
N THR A 98 -12.35 -9.61 18.47
CA THR A 98 -12.22 -10.38 17.21
C THR A 98 -13.36 -11.41 17.02
N LEU A 99 -13.84 -12.03 18.09
CA LEU A 99 -14.89 -13.05 18.01
C LEU A 99 -16.30 -12.48 17.85
N GLU A 100 -16.47 -11.16 17.93
CA GLU A 100 -17.76 -10.50 17.76
C GLU A 100 -17.95 -9.93 16.34
N VAL A 101 -16.99 -10.14 15.44
CA VAL A 101 -17.13 -9.73 14.05
C VAL A 101 -18.19 -10.58 13.35
N ASP A 102 -19.05 -9.97 12.56
CA ASP A 102 -19.97 -10.68 11.69
C ASP A 102 -19.28 -11.13 10.38
N GLU A 103 -19.87 -12.14 9.72
CA GLU A 103 -19.34 -12.74 8.50
C GLU A 103 -19.17 -11.70 7.38
N SER A 104 -20.12 -10.79 7.21
CA SER A 104 -20.08 -9.79 6.13
C SER A 104 -18.86 -8.84 6.27
N ARG A 105 -18.57 -8.38 7.48
CA ARG A 105 -17.41 -7.51 7.76
C ARG A 105 -16.11 -8.30 7.67
N TYR A 106 -16.11 -9.56 8.13
CA TYR A 106 -14.97 -10.47 7.96
C TYR A 106 -14.66 -10.65 6.47
N ASP A 107 -15.64 -11.10 5.68
CA ASP A 107 -15.49 -11.35 4.24
C ASP A 107 -15.04 -10.10 3.50
N LYS A 108 -15.62 -8.93 3.82
CA LYS A 108 -15.25 -7.66 3.22
C LYS A 108 -13.80 -7.31 3.50
N THR A 109 -13.31 -7.56 4.72
CA THR A 109 -11.93 -7.28 5.11
C THR A 109 -10.97 -8.18 4.33
N PHE A 110 -11.21 -9.48 4.29
CA PHE A 110 -10.40 -10.43 3.53
C PHE A 110 -10.46 -10.19 2.02
N GLN A 111 -11.64 -9.88 1.49
CA GLN A 111 -11.83 -9.57 0.08
C GLN A 111 -10.95 -8.41 -0.38
N VAL A 112 -10.92 -7.31 0.38
CA VAL A 112 -10.19 -6.10 -0.03
C VAL A 112 -8.70 -6.19 0.33
N ASN A 113 -8.37 -6.69 1.54
CA ASN A 113 -7.02 -6.58 2.07
C ASN A 113 -6.10 -7.75 1.69
N LEU A 114 -6.65 -8.89 1.25
CA LEU A 114 -5.85 -10.07 0.92
C LEU A 114 -6.18 -10.64 -0.46
N ARG A 115 -7.46 -11.00 -0.71
CA ARG A 115 -7.87 -11.53 -2.02
C ARG A 115 -7.59 -10.52 -3.14
N GLY A 116 -7.94 -9.26 -2.93
CA GLY A 116 -7.67 -8.19 -3.88
C GLY A 116 -6.19 -8.14 -4.27
N PRO A 117 -5.26 -7.82 -3.34
CA PRO A 117 -3.83 -7.78 -3.63
C PRO A 117 -3.28 -9.00 -4.37
N LEU A 118 -3.71 -10.22 -4.00
CA LEU A 118 -3.29 -11.44 -4.71
C LEU A 118 -3.69 -11.41 -6.19
N PHE A 119 -4.93 -11.03 -6.50
CA PHE A 119 -5.41 -11.01 -7.88
C PHE A 119 -4.92 -9.80 -8.69
N TRP A 120 -4.59 -8.67 -8.04
CA TRP A 120 -3.88 -7.57 -8.68
C TRP A 120 -2.44 -7.99 -9.05
N CYS A 121 -1.73 -8.70 -8.14
CA CYS A 121 -0.42 -9.28 -8.45
C CYS A 121 -0.51 -10.25 -9.64
N LYS A 122 -1.52 -11.16 -9.63
CA LYS A 122 -1.74 -12.10 -10.72
C LYS A 122 -1.98 -11.39 -12.06
N ALA A 123 -2.85 -10.40 -12.09
CA ALA A 123 -3.16 -9.64 -13.30
C ALA A 123 -1.91 -8.91 -13.84
N ALA A 124 -1.16 -8.22 -12.97
CA ALA A 124 0.07 -7.54 -13.35
C ALA A 124 1.14 -8.52 -13.86
N TRP A 125 1.28 -9.66 -13.18
CA TRP A 125 2.23 -10.71 -13.56
C TRP A 125 1.91 -11.30 -14.94
N GLU A 126 0.69 -11.77 -15.14
CA GLU A 126 0.28 -12.42 -16.39
C GLU A 126 0.30 -11.46 -17.58
N SER A 127 -0.03 -10.18 -17.37
CA SER A 127 -0.12 -9.19 -18.44
C SER A 127 1.21 -8.52 -18.78
N HIS A 128 2.18 -8.43 -17.86
CA HIS A 128 3.42 -7.69 -18.12
C HIS A 128 4.64 -8.20 -17.34
N LEU A 129 4.58 -8.30 -16.00
CA LEU A 129 5.74 -8.48 -15.14
C LEU A 129 6.47 -9.82 -15.34
N LYS A 130 5.80 -10.82 -15.91
CA LYS A 130 6.40 -12.13 -16.22
C LYS A 130 7.50 -12.03 -17.28
N SER A 131 7.34 -11.14 -18.25
CA SER A 131 8.30 -10.94 -19.35
C SER A 131 9.13 -9.65 -19.20
N HIS A 132 8.69 -8.71 -18.36
CA HIS A 132 9.32 -7.42 -18.11
C HIS A 132 9.43 -7.22 -16.59
N PRO A 133 10.50 -7.72 -15.96
CA PRO A 133 10.64 -7.67 -14.51
C PRO A 133 10.53 -6.28 -13.92
N GLY A 134 9.78 -6.15 -12.83
CA GLY A 134 9.54 -4.90 -12.13
C GLY A 134 9.51 -5.08 -10.61
N VAL A 135 8.64 -4.34 -9.93
CA VAL A 135 8.48 -4.45 -8.49
C VAL A 135 7.01 -4.37 -8.06
N ILE A 136 6.65 -5.20 -7.09
CA ILE A 136 5.36 -5.18 -6.39
C ILE A 136 5.63 -4.71 -4.97
N ILE A 137 4.90 -3.68 -4.51
CA ILE A 137 4.99 -3.12 -3.16
C ILE A 137 3.65 -3.35 -2.46
N ASN A 138 3.65 -4.10 -1.36
CA ASN A 138 2.47 -4.37 -0.55
C ASN A 138 2.46 -3.50 0.70
N ILE A 139 1.46 -2.64 0.88
CA ILE A 139 1.30 -1.85 2.10
C ILE A 139 0.56 -2.68 3.15
N ALA A 140 1.35 -3.24 4.06
CA ALA A 140 0.89 -4.04 5.18
C ALA A 140 0.50 -3.16 6.39
N SER A 141 0.89 -3.54 7.59
CA SER A 141 0.76 -2.81 8.86
C SER A 141 1.61 -3.48 9.93
N VAL A 142 2.07 -2.73 10.93
CA VAL A 142 2.65 -3.31 12.16
C VAL A 142 1.67 -4.24 12.88
N GLY A 143 0.34 -4.03 12.72
CA GLY A 143 -0.69 -4.95 13.21
C GLY A 143 -0.63 -6.35 12.58
N GLY A 144 0.04 -6.52 11.44
CA GLY A 144 0.35 -7.84 10.87
C GLY A 144 1.55 -8.54 11.52
N LEU A 145 2.34 -7.82 12.32
CA LEU A 145 3.53 -8.33 13.02
C LEU A 145 3.30 -8.54 14.52
N ARG A 146 2.32 -7.84 15.09
CA ARG A 146 1.96 -7.93 16.50
C ARG A 146 0.46 -7.74 16.67
N ALA A 147 -0.07 -8.23 17.79
CA ALA A 147 -1.47 -8.00 18.12
C ALA A 147 -1.70 -6.53 18.49
N GLU A 148 -2.74 -5.94 17.90
CA GLU A 148 -3.25 -4.62 18.26
C GLU A 148 -4.72 -4.77 18.66
N GLY A 149 -5.11 -4.18 19.79
CA GLY A 149 -6.47 -4.27 20.31
C GLY A 149 -7.51 -3.76 19.31
N PHE A 150 -8.67 -4.41 19.28
CA PHE A 150 -9.83 -4.03 18.46
C PHE A 150 -9.65 -4.10 16.91
N LEU A 151 -8.50 -4.56 16.41
CA LEU A 151 -8.20 -4.64 14.99
C LEU A 151 -7.97 -6.10 14.51
N GLY A 152 -8.48 -7.10 15.25
CA GLY A 152 -8.11 -8.50 15.05
C GLY A 152 -8.21 -8.99 13.61
N VAL A 153 -9.36 -8.84 12.95
CA VAL A 153 -9.56 -9.31 11.56
C VAL A 153 -8.68 -8.55 10.57
N TYR A 154 -8.54 -7.23 10.75
CA TYR A 154 -7.61 -6.44 9.94
C TYR A 154 -6.17 -6.94 10.09
N ASN A 155 -5.72 -7.15 11.33
CA ASN A 155 -4.36 -7.64 11.63
C ASN A 155 -4.10 -9.01 11.00
N LEU A 156 -5.09 -9.93 11.02
CA LEU A 156 -4.98 -11.24 10.35
C LEU A 156 -4.73 -11.07 8.84
N THR A 157 -5.47 -10.16 8.17
CA THR A 157 -5.25 -9.91 6.74
C THR A 157 -3.88 -9.29 6.46
N LYS A 158 -3.37 -8.43 7.35
CA LYS A 158 -2.04 -7.81 7.18
C LYS A 158 -0.90 -8.79 7.49
N ALA A 159 -1.08 -9.72 8.43
CA ALA A 159 -0.15 -10.83 8.64
C ALA A 159 -0.07 -11.75 7.40
N ALA A 160 -1.22 -12.11 6.83
CA ALA A 160 -1.29 -12.90 5.61
C ALA A 160 -0.64 -12.16 4.41
N LEU A 161 -0.82 -10.83 4.29
CA LEU A 161 -0.20 -10.02 3.24
C LEU A 161 1.33 -9.96 3.38
N ILE A 162 1.85 -9.90 4.61
CA ILE A 162 3.30 -9.98 4.89
C ILE A 162 3.84 -11.34 4.45
N HIS A 163 3.14 -12.44 4.77
CA HIS A 163 3.56 -13.77 4.32
C HIS A 163 3.46 -13.91 2.80
N MET A 164 2.40 -13.41 2.18
CA MET A 164 2.23 -13.39 0.72
C MET A 164 3.37 -12.64 0.02
N THR A 165 3.87 -11.57 0.60
CA THR A 165 5.04 -10.83 0.09
C THR A 165 6.26 -11.75 -0.03
N ARG A 166 6.56 -12.54 1.00
CA ARG A 166 7.67 -13.51 0.99
C ARG A 166 7.46 -14.63 -0.02
N GLN A 167 6.25 -15.18 -0.05
CA GLN A 167 5.91 -16.28 -0.96
C GLN A 167 6.08 -15.84 -2.43
N LEU A 168 5.47 -14.71 -2.81
CA LEU A 168 5.55 -14.19 -4.17
C LEU A 168 6.96 -13.75 -4.56
N ALA A 169 7.77 -13.25 -3.64
CA ALA A 169 9.17 -12.93 -3.92
C ALA A 169 9.99 -14.15 -4.34
N GLY A 170 9.71 -15.32 -3.75
CA GLY A 170 10.33 -16.57 -4.13
C GLY A 170 9.84 -17.14 -5.46
N GLU A 171 8.59 -16.83 -5.83
CA GLU A 171 7.95 -17.39 -7.03
C GLU A 171 8.11 -16.52 -8.28
N LEU A 172 8.18 -15.19 -8.14
CA LEU A 172 8.07 -14.25 -9.25
C LEU A 172 9.41 -13.66 -9.70
N GLY A 173 10.54 -14.14 -9.17
CA GLY A 173 11.85 -13.63 -9.60
C GLY A 173 12.07 -13.74 -11.12
N PRO A 174 12.70 -12.72 -11.73
CA PRO A 174 13.40 -11.60 -11.12
C PRO A 174 12.53 -10.36 -10.76
N THR A 175 11.20 -10.41 -10.90
CA THR A 175 10.31 -9.36 -10.34
C THR A 175 10.44 -9.35 -8.81
N ARG A 176 10.74 -8.18 -8.24
CA ARG A 176 10.86 -8.02 -6.78
C ARG A 176 9.49 -7.88 -6.14
N VAL A 177 9.29 -8.47 -4.96
CA VAL A 177 8.09 -8.27 -4.15
C VAL A 177 8.51 -7.86 -2.75
N VAL A 178 8.08 -6.69 -2.30
CA VAL A 178 8.46 -6.10 -1.02
C VAL A 178 7.25 -5.59 -0.26
N GLY A 179 7.35 -5.54 1.06
CA GLY A 179 6.31 -5.01 1.93
C GLY A 179 6.75 -3.75 2.67
N ILE A 180 5.80 -2.89 3.01
CA ILE A 180 5.95 -1.82 3.98
C ILE A 180 4.91 -2.05 5.06
N ALA A 181 5.32 -2.00 6.33
CA ALA A 181 4.46 -2.14 7.50
C ALA A 181 4.45 -0.81 8.29
N PRO A 182 3.53 0.12 7.97
CA PRO A 182 3.39 1.37 8.69
C PRO A 182 2.90 1.14 10.13
N GLY A 183 3.34 2.02 11.05
CA GLY A 183 2.67 2.28 12.30
C GLY A 183 1.46 3.19 12.12
N LEU A 184 1.09 3.97 13.15
CA LEU A 184 -0.01 4.94 13.06
C LEU A 184 0.43 6.16 12.24
N VAL A 185 -0.25 6.34 11.09
CA VAL A 185 -0.04 7.44 10.13
C VAL A 185 -1.29 8.32 10.11
N LYS A 186 -1.10 9.64 10.06
CA LYS A 186 -2.20 10.62 9.98
C LYS A 186 -2.89 10.53 8.63
N THR A 187 -4.01 9.84 8.60
CA THR A 187 -4.85 9.63 7.41
C THR A 187 -6.31 9.58 7.82
N ASP A 188 -7.22 9.81 6.89
CA ASP A 188 -8.67 9.62 7.14
C ASP A 188 -9.00 8.20 7.57
N PHE A 189 -8.24 7.21 7.09
CA PHE A 189 -8.40 5.81 7.50
C PHE A 189 -8.17 5.60 9.00
N ALA A 190 -7.26 6.37 9.58
CA ALA A 190 -6.89 6.31 11.00
C ALA A 190 -7.48 7.46 11.82
N SER A 191 -8.38 8.30 11.27
CA SER A 191 -8.87 9.54 11.89
C SER A 191 -9.38 9.32 13.32
N VAL A 192 -10.20 8.29 13.55
CA VAL A 192 -10.73 7.95 14.87
C VAL A 192 -9.61 7.72 15.90
N LEU A 193 -8.54 7.05 15.53
CA LEU A 193 -7.40 6.80 16.43
C LEU A 193 -6.55 8.05 16.61
N VAL A 194 -6.36 8.81 15.54
CA VAL A 194 -5.57 10.05 15.56
C VAL A 194 -6.25 11.13 16.40
N GLU A 195 -7.56 11.35 16.21
CA GLU A 195 -8.35 12.35 16.92
C GLU A 195 -8.44 12.05 18.43
N ASN A 196 -8.67 10.77 18.79
CA ASN A 196 -8.88 10.42 20.18
C ASN A 196 -7.58 10.17 20.97
N PHE A 197 -6.51 9.75 20.31
CA PHE A 197 -5.30 9.27 21.00
C PHE A 197 -4.00 9.81 20.39
N GLY A 198 -4.04 10.61 19.34
CA GLY A 198 -2.87 10.99 18.54
C GLY A 198 -1.76 11.64 19.32
N GLU A 199 -2.04 12.65 20.12
CA GLU A 199 -1.04 13.37 20.95
C GLU A 199 -0.40 12.43 21.98
N ARG A 200 -1.22 11.64 22.68
CA ARG A 200 -0.73 10.67 23.65
C ARG A 200 0.17 9.62 23.01
N LEU A 201 -0.24 9.08 21.86
CA LEU A 201 0.53 8.07 21.14
C LEU A 201 1.82 8.67 20.59
N ALA A 202 1.77 9.87 20.00
CA ALA A 202 2.95 10.59 19.52
C ALA A 202 3.99 10.80 20.62
N GLY A 203 3.56 11.25 21.81
CA GLY A 203 4.43 11.45 22.97
C GLY A 203 5.14 10.17 23.46
N GLN A 204 4.54 8.99 23.18
CA GLN A 204 5.11 7.69 23.54
C GLN A 204 6.07 7.12 22.48
N LEU A 205 6.05 7.63 21.26
CA LEU A 205 6.96 7.17 20.20
C LEU A 205 8.38 7.71 20.42
N PRO A 206 9.43 6.94 20.13
CA PRO A 206 10.81 7.46 20.12
C PRO A 206 10.98 8.71 19.27
N THR A 207 10.33 8.76 18.09
CA THR A 207 10.37 9.92 17.19
C THR A 207 9.50 11.10 17.63
N LYS A 208 8.71 10.97 18.72
CA LYS A 208 7.84 12.01 19.30
C LYS A 208 6.81 12.60 18.34
N ARG A 209 6.49 11.90 17.27
CA ARG A 209 5.43 12.26 16.33
C ARG A 209 4.76 11.03 15.71
N LEU A 210 3.54 11.18 15.25
CA LEU A 210 2.91 10.21 14.36
C LEU A 210 3.55 10.25 12.97
N GLY A 211 3.38 9.17 12.20
CA GLY A 211 3.77 9.14 10.80
C GLY A 211 2.90 10.06 9.94
N GLU A 212 3.48 10.64 8.91
CA GLU A 212 2.78 11.32 7.82
C GLU A 212 2.75 10.38 6.58
N PRO A 213 1.78 10.53 5.66
CA PRO A 213 1.75 9.75 4.43
C PRO A 213 3.06 9.79 3.63
N GLU A 214 3.76 10.92 3.68
CA GLU A 214 5.04 11.16 3.02
C GLU A 214 6.16 10.29 3.57
N ASP A 215 6.13 9.94 4.86
CA ASP A 215 7.12 9.02 5.44
C ASP A 215 7.06 7.65 4.73
N ILE A 216 5.84 7.19 4.44
CA ILE A 216 5.62 5.92 3.75
C ILE A 216 5.96 6.04 2.27
N ALA A 217 5.59 7.16 1.64
CA ALA A 217 5.85 7.42 0.23
C ALA A 217 7.35 7.50 -0.07
N ASN A 218 8.16 8.08 0.84
CA ASN A 218 9.61 8.12 0.72
C ASN A 218 10.24 6.72 0.68
N LEU A 219 9.78 5.82 1.55
CA LEU A 219 10.27 4.43 1.55
C LEU A 219 9.78 3.68 0.30
N ALA A 220 8.53 3.89 -0.11
CA ALA A 220 8.00 3.29 -1.33
C ALA A 220 8.78 3.73 -2.57
N LEU A 221 9.15 5.01 -2.66
CA LEU A 221 9.98 5.56 -3.74
C LEU A 221 11.36 4.88 -3.80
N PHE A 222 12.03 4.74 -2.65
CA PHE A 222 13.30 4.02 -2.58
C PHE A 222 13.14 2.55 -3.04
N LEU A 223 12.15 1.83 -2.52
CA LEU A 223 11.92 0.42 -2.84
C LEU A 223 11.52 0.22 -4.32
N ALA A 224 10.84 1.20 -4.94
CA ALA A 224 10.48 1.18 -6.35
C ALA A 224 11.70 1.37 -7.28
N SER A 225 12.74 2.02 -6.80
CA SER A 225 13.91 2.41 -7.60
C SER A 225 14.93 1.29 -7.80
N ASP A 226 15.82 1.49 -8.76
CA ASP A 226 16.96 0.59 -9.00
C ASP A 226 17.97 0.57 -7.84
N LYS A 227 17.91 1.56 -6.91
CA LYS A 227 18.72 1.58 -5.69
C LYS A 227 18.37 0.47 -4.72
N ALA A 228 17.17 -0.11 -4.86
CA ALA A 228 16.69 -1.25 -4.08
C ALA A 228 16.76 -2.58 -4.87
N SER A 229 17.55 -2.67 -5.94
CA SER A 229 17.59 -3.83 -6.85
C SER A 229 17.95 -5.17 -6.18
N TRP A 230 18.63 -5.15 -5.02
CA TRP A 230 18.98 -6.35 -4.23
C TRP A 230 17.99 -6.63 -3.08
N ILE A 231 16.84 -5.96 -3.07
CA ILE A 231 15.83 -6.06 -2.01
C ILE A 231 14.58 -6.76 -2.55
N THR A 232 14.25 -7.93 -2.01
CA THR A 232 13.01 -8.66 -2.27
C THR A 232 12.66 -9.58 -1.08
N GLY A 233 11.37 -9.92 -0.89
CA GLY A 233 10.88 -10.82 0.13
C GLY A 233 10.73 -10.22 1.53
N GLU A 234 11.22 -9.01 1.78
CA GLU A 234 11.19 -8.39 3.09
C GLU A 234 10.06 -7.37 3.23
N THR A 235 9.60 -7.21 4.48
CA THR A 235 8.63 -6.19 4.88
C THR A 235 9.28 -5.23 5.87
N TYR A 236 9.38 -3.98 5.47
CA TYR A 236 10.05 -2.91 6.22
C TYR A 236 9.08 -2.22 7.16
N VAL A 237 9.40 -2.24 8.45
CA VAL A 237 8.64 -1.50 9.47
C VAL A 237 9.01 -0.02 9.42
N ILE A 238 7.98 0.83 9.43
CA ILE A 238 8.11 2.29 9.53
C ILE A 238 7.04 2.80 10.50
N ASP A 239 7.38 2.85 11.79
CA ASP A 239 6.43 3.03 12.90
C ASP A 239 6.88 4.06 13.96
N GLY A 240 7.89 4.86 13.66
CA GLY A 240 8.45 5.84 14.60
C GLY A 240 9.05 5.21 15.86
N GLY A 241 9.42 3.92 15.79
CA GLY A 241 9.98 3.16 16.89
C GLY A 241 8.91 2.58 17.85
N ALA A 242 7.65 2.49 17.45
CA ALA A 242 6.59 1.93 18.29
C ALA A 242 6.87 0.48 18.73
N GLY A 243 7.58 -0.29 17.90
CA GLY A 243 7.93 -1.69 18.16
C GLY A 243 9.08 -1.91 19.12
N VAL A 244 9.89 -0.87 19.40
CA VAL A 244 11.11 -0.94 20.22
C VAL A 244 11.04 -0.09 21.49
N ARG A 245 9.82 0.18 21.98
CA ARG A 245 9.67 0.91 23.24
C ARG A 245 10.33 0.13 24.37
N SER A 246 11.36 0.69 25.00
CA SER A 246 11.79 0.24 26.30
C SER A 246 10.66 0.54 27.29
N GLY A 247 10.18 -0.46 28.02
CA GLY A 247 9.37 -0.22 29.19
C GLY A 247 10.08 0.79 30.07
N ALA A 248 9.35 1.71 30.68
CA ALA A 248 9.92 2.60 31.66
C ALA A 248 10.59 1.71 32.72
N ILE A 249 11.92 1.85 32.85
CA ILE A 249 12.67 1.37 33.99
C ILE A 249 12.23 2.19 35.22
#